data_4b6ae71f9dc999118d23ac84b7c2100a
#
_entry.id   4b6ae71f9dc999118d23ac84b7c2100a
#
_cell.length_a   1.000
_cell.length_b   1.000
_cell.length_c   1.000
_cell.angle_alpha   90.00
_cell.angle_beta   90.00
_cell.angle_gamma   90.00
#
_symmetry.space_group_name_H-M   'P 1'
#
loop_
_entity.id
_entity.type
_entity.pdbx_description
1 polymer ?
#
loop_
_entity_poly.entity_id
_entity_poly.type
_entity_poly.pdbx_seq_one_letter_code
_entity_poly.pdbx_strand_id
1 'polypeptide(L)'
;MKIKRTLQISENEFYDYLESELIRECQLTKTKIEKGLNYKKTDPKTQLEISVFVINYIRGTLYEVKISSSYETYFLKYTTQENENGLEIQFEQHIESFEMKKQNRLMRLFSEGVYLGRMSDTLFDIQKKIHEKRRTNLS
;
A
#
# COMPACT_ATOMS: atom_id res chain seq x y z
N MET A 1 11.05 -7.01 -3.25
CA MET A 1 11.72 -5.81 -2.71
C MET A 1 11.13 -5.45 -1.36
N LYS A 2 11.96 -4.98 -0.48
CA LYS A 2 11.59 -4.78 0.90
C LYS A 2 12.33 -3.57 1.48
N ILE A 3 11.60 -2.70 2.15
CA ILE A 3 12.19 -1.57 2.88
C ILE A 3 11.60 -1.52 4.29
N LYS A 4 12.33 -0.87 5.18
CA LYS A 4 11.88 -0.61 6.55
C LYS A 4 12.07 0.86 6.85
N ARG A 5 11.04 1.54 7.33
CA ARG A 5 11.08 2.97 7.68
C ARG A 5 10.30 3.19 8.95
N THR A 6 10.74 4.17 9.74
CA THR A 6 10.00 4.62 10.92
C THR A 6 9.31 5.95 10.59
N LEU A 7 7.99 5.95 10.71
CA LEU A 7 7.18 7.15 10.46
C LEU A 7 6.74 7.79 11.76
N GLN A 8 6.58 9.11 11.74
CA GLN A 8 6.14 9.89 12.90
C GLN A 8 4.63 9.89 13.01
N ILE A 9 4.05 8.70 13.11
CA ILE A 9 2.60 8.48 13.20
C ILE A 9 2.36 7.36 14.20
N SER A 10 1.12 7.29 14.70
CA SER A 10 0.71 6.18 15.56
C SER A 10 0.17 5.02 14.73
N GLU A 11 0.11 3.86 15.37
CA GLU A 11 -0.48 2.65 14.79
C GLU A 11 -1.95 2.90 14.39
N ASN A 12 -2.74 3.51 15.28
CA ASN A 12 -4.14 3.82 15.00
C ASN A 12 -4.30 4.74 13.79
N GLU A 13 -3.46 5.77 13.68
CA GLU A 13 -3.51 6.69 12.56
C GLU A 13 -3.22 6.00 11.23
N PHE A 14 -2.26 5.09 11.23
CA PHE A 14 -1.89 4.36 10.02
C PHE A 14 -3.03 3.44 9.55
N TYR A 15 -3.58 2.65 10.46
CA TYR A 15 -4.65 1.71 10.09
C TYR A 15 -5.97 2.42 9.80
N ASP A 16 -6.27 3.52 10.49
CA ASP A 16 -7.42 4.36 10.14
C ASP A 16 -7.28 4.93 8.73
N TYR A 17 -6.07 5.35 8.37
CA TYR A 17 -5.79 5.86 7.04
C TYR A 17 -6.01 4.77 5.97
N LEU A 18 -5.44 3.58 6.19
CA LEU A 18 -5.61 2.46 5.25
C LEU A 18 -7.08 2.08 5.08
N GLU A 19 -7.80 1.97 6.19
CA GLU A 19 -9.22 1.62 6.14
C GLU A 19 -10.04 2.68 5.43
N SER A 20 -9.80 3.96 5.70
CA SER A 20 -10.49 5.06 5.04
C SER A 20 -10.25 5.09 3.54
N GLU A 21 -8.99 4.89 3.12
CA GLU A 21 -8.64 4.87 1.71
C GLU A 21 -9.29 3.71 0.97
N LEU A 22 -9.30 2.52 1.57
CA LEU A 22 -9.93 1.34 0.96
C LEU A 22 -11.45 1.49 0.85
N ILE A 23 -12.09 1.98 1.90
CA ILE A 23 -13.54 2.22 1.90
C ILE A 23 -13.89 3.23 0.82
N ARG A 24 -13.12 4.31 0.70
CA ARG A 24 -13.31 5.31 -0.34
C ARG A 24 -13.15 4.73 -1.74
N GLU A 25 -12.09 3.94 -1.97
CA GLU A 25 -11.81 3.32 -3.27
C GLU A 25 -12.87 2.30 -3.67
N CYS A 26 -13.35 1.53 -2.71
CA CYS A 26 -14.35 0.50 -2.95
C CYS A 26 -15.76 1.04 -3.11
N GLN A 27 -16.01 2.29 -2.77
CA GLN A 27 -17.35 2.88 -2.68
C GLN A 27 -18.28 2.01 -1.84
N LEU A 28 -17.72 1.36 -0.83
CA LEU A 28 -18.47 0.43 0.01
C LEU A 28 -19.14 1.15 1.17
N THR A 29 -20.36 0.70 1.47
CA THR A 29 -21.06 1.11 2.67
C THR A 29 -20.56 0.37 3.92
N LYS A 30 -19.63 -0.58 3.75
CA LYS A 30 -19.04 -1.34 4.85
C LYS A 30 -17.94 -0.55 5.55
N THR A 31 -17.97 -0.59 6.87
CA THR A 31 -17.03 0.13 7.73
C THR A 31 -15.78 -0.68 8.10
N LYS A 32 -15.69 -1.94 7.64
CA LYS A 32 -14.58 -2.83 8.00
C LYS A 32 -13.90 -3.43 6.80
N ILE A 33 -12.56 -3.43 6.86
CA ILE A 33 -11.72 -4.20 5.96
C ILE A 33 -11.52 -5.57 6.59
N GLU A 34 -11.73 -6.60 5.79
CA GLU A 34 -11.59 -7.98 6.24
C GLU A 34 -10.76 -8.78 5.25
N LYS A 35 -10.13 -9.83 5.77
CA LYS A 35 -9.49 -10.85 4.94
C LYS A 35 -10.52 -11.39 3.93
N GLY A 36 -10.12 -11.44 2.66
CA GLY A 36 -10.99 -11.92 1.59
C GLY A 36 -11.80 -10.84 0.88
N LEU A 37 -11.71 -9.59 1.33
CA LEU A 37 -12.35 -8.47 0.64
C LEU A 37 -11.78 -8.38 -0.78
N ASN A 38 -12.67 -8.33 -1.76
CA ASN A 38 -12.31 -8.27 -3.17
C ASN A 38 -13.12 -7.18 -3.85
N TYR A 39 -12.46 -6.30 -4.58
CA TYR A 39 -13.15 -5.25 -5.32
C TYR A 39 -12.39 -4.89 -6.60
N LYS A 40 -13.10 -4.23 -7.52
CA LYS A 40 -12.53 -3.78 -8.78
C LYS A 40 -12.63 -2.27 -8.87
N LYS A 41 -11.63 -1.66 -9.49
CA LYS A 41 -11.61 -0.23 -9.78
C LYS A 41 -10.96 0.00 -11.14
N THR A 42 -11.19 1.17 -11.74
CA THR A 42 -10.54 1.56 -12.98
C THR A 42 -9.44 2.56 -12.67
N ASP A 43 -8.23 2.28 -13.15
CA ASP A 43 -7.11 3.21 -13.01
C ASP A 43 -7.38 4.45 -13.88
N PRO A 44 -7.42 5.66 -13.30
CA PRO A 44 -7.71 6.87 -14.08
C PRO A 44 -6.64 7.21 -15.11
N LYS A 45 -5.41 6.77 -14.93
CA LYS A 45 -4.32 7.07 -15.86
C LYS A 45 -4.30 6.13 -17.07
N THR A 46 -4.47 4.85 -16.83
CA THR A 46 -4.33 3.81 -17.87
C THR A 46 -5.67 3.31 -18.40
N GLN A 47 -6.78 3.63 -17.74
CA GLN A 47 -8.12 3.12 -18.02
C GLN A 47 -8.22 1.60 -17.90
N LEU A 48 -7.27 0.97 -17.24
CA LEU A 48 -7.26 -0.46 -17.00
C LEU A 48 -8.12 -0.81 -15.80
N GLU A 49 -8.80 -1.95 -15.88
CA GLU A 49 -9.52 -2.51 -14.75
C GLU A 49 -8.51 -3.18 -13.82
N ILE A 50 -8.57 -2.82 -12.54
CA ILE A 50 -7.69 -3.34 -11.49
C ILE A 50 -8.55 -4.08 -10.48
N SER A 51 -8.12 -5.31 -10.15
CA SER A 51 -8.74 -6.10 -9.07
C SER A 51 -7.86 -6.01 -7.83
N VAL A 52 -8.46 -5.75 -6.69
CA VAL A 52 -7.76 -5.70 -5.41
C VAL A 52 -8.35 -6.77 -4.50
N PHE A 53 -7.50 -7.60 -3.94
CA PHE A 53 -7.88 -8.68 -3.04
C PHE A 53 -7.08 -8.57 -1.75
N VAL A 54 -7.79 -8.47 -0.61
CA VAL A 54 -7.15 -8.44 0.71
C VAL A 54 -6.82 -9.86 1.13
N ILE A 55 -5.55 -10.23 1.04
CA ILE A 55 -5.07 -11.57 1.38
C ILE A 55 -5.12 -11.79 2.88
N ASN A 56 -4.66 -10.79 3.63
CA ASN A 56 -4.63 -10.88 5.07
C ASN A 56 -4.69 -9.48 5.68
N TYR A 57 -5.40 -9.36 6.80
CA TYR A 57 -5.51 -8.10 7.52
C TYR A 57 -5.65 -8.36 9.01
N ILE A 58 -4.70 -7.87 9.76
CA ILE A 58 -4.72 -7.88 11.21
C ILE A 58 -4.38 -6.46 11.66
N ARG A 59 -5.42 -5.71 12.06
CA ARG A 59 -5.25 -4.31 12.45
C ARG A 59 -4.18 -4.19 13.54
N GLY A 60 -3.23 -3.29 13.31
CA GLY A 60 -2.11 -3.07 14.22
C GLY A 60 -0.87 -3.89 13.90
N THR A 61 -0.95 -4.88 13.04
CA THR A 61 0.13 -5.82 12.78
C THR A 61 0.47 -5.98 11.31
N LEU A 62 -0.54 -6.24 10.46
CA LEU A 62 -0.31 -6.72 9.10
C LEU A 62 -1.41 -6.29 8.15
N TYR A 63 -1.01 -5.84 6.97
CA TYR A 63 -1.91 -5.60 5.85
C TYR A 63 -1.26 -6.13 4.59
N GLU A 64 -1.91 -7.10 3.94
CA GLU A 64 -1.39 -7.75 2.75
C GLU A 64 -2.46 -7.80 1.66
N VAL A 65 -2.11 -7.29 0.46
CA VAL A 65 -3.04 -7.23 -0.67
C VAL A 65 -2.41 -7.74 -1.94
N LYS A 66 -3.25 -8.27 -2.80
CA LYS A 66 -2.91 -8.64 -4.17
C LYS A 66 -3.64 -7.67 -5.11
N ILE A 67 -2.90 -7.02 -5.98
CA ILE A 67 -3.44 -6.08 -6.97
C ILE A 67 -3.15 -6.65 -8.36
N SER A 68 -4.20 -6.87 -9.15
CA SER A 68 -4.08 -7.50 -10.47
C SER A 68 -4.67 -6.63 -11.57
N SER A 69 -3.98 -6.57 -12.69
CA SER A 69 -4.50 -6.02 -13.94
C SER A 69 -4.32 -7.07 -15.04
N SER A 70 -4.69 -6.74 -16.29
CA SER A 70 -4.47 -7.64 -17.44
C SER A 70 -2.99 -7.91 -17.69
N TYR A 71 -2.11 -7.03 -17.22
CA TYR A 71 -0.68 -7.07 -17.53
C TYR A 71 0.20 -7.47 -16.37
N GLU A 72 -0.21 -7.16 -15.14
CA GLU A 72 0.65 -7.32 -13.97
C GLU A 72 -0.13 -7.73 -12.74
N THR A 73 0.55 -8.46 -11.87
CA THR A 73 0.05 -8.78 -10.54
C THR A 73 1.10 -8.37 -9.53
N TYR A 74 0.67 -7.59 -8.52
CA TYR A 74 1.51 -7.12 -7.43
C TYR A 74 1.02 -7.70 -6.12
N PHE A 75 1.98 -8.01 -5.25
CA PHE A 75 1.69 -8.33 -3.85
C PHE A 75 2.33 -7.24 -3.00
N LEU A 76 1.53 -6.60 -2.18
CA LEU A 76 1.99 -5.58 -1.23
C LEU A 76 1.75 -6.06 0.18
N LYS A 77 2.74 -5.90 1.05
CA LYS A 77 2.63 -6.32 2.44
C LYS A 77 3.23 -5.24 3.34
N TYR A 78 2.43 -4.77 4.29
CA TYR A 78 2.87 -3.88 5.34
C TYR A 78 2.85 -4.62 6.66
N THR A 79 4.00 -4.68 7.33
CA THR A 79 4.11 -5.20 8.69
C THR A 79 4.53 -4.05 9.58
N THR A 80 3.85 -3.85 10.70
CA THR A 80 4.05 -2.67 11.53
C THR A 80 4.35 -3.01 12.97
N GLN A 81 5.14 -2.15 13.61
CA GLN A 81 5.43 -2.23 15.03
C GLN A 81 5.65 -0.83 15.58
N GLU A 82 4.87 -0.45 16.60
CA GLU A 82 5.03 0.85 17.25
C GLU A 82 6.17 0.78 18.26
N ASN A 83 6.99 1.83 18.29
CA ASN A 83 8.10 1.95 19.21
C ASN A 83 8.21 3.41 19.70
N GLU A 84 9.24 3.72 20.49
CA GLU A 84 9.43 5.07 21.06
C GLU A 84 9.62 6.16 19.99
N ASN A 85 10.12 5.79 18.83
CA ASN A 85 10.43 6.72 17.75
C ASN A 85 9.28 6.92 16.75
N GLY A 86 8.20 6.17 16.90
CA GLY A 86 7.06 6.23 16.00
C GLY A 86 6.59 4.83 15.56
N LEU A 87 6.06 4.73 14.35
CA LEU A 87 5.62 3.47 13.79
C LEU A 87 6.65 2.94 12.79
N GLU A 88 7.24 1.82 13.12
CA GLU A 88 8.15 1.12 12.20
C GLU A 88 7.32 0.31 11.23
N ILE A 89 7.50 0.57 9.92
CA ILE A 89 6.79 -0.13 8.85
C ILE A 89 7.79 -0.86 7.98
N GLN A 90 7.58 -2.16 7.84
CA GLN A 90 8.26 -2.97 6.86
C GLN A 90 7.33 -3.14 5.67
N PHE A 91 7.75 -2.63 4.53
CA PHE A 91 6.97 -2.65 3.30
C PHE A 91 7.64 -3.59 2.31
N GLU A 92 6.91 -4.61 1.88
CA GLU A 92 7.38 -5.59 0.91
C GLU A 92 6.52 -5.50 -0.34
N GLN A 93 7.18 -5.55 -1.49
CA GLN A 93 6.51 -5.57 -2.78
C GLN A 93 7.09 -6.68 -3.64
N HIS A 94 6.21 -7.49 -4.21
CA HIS A 94 6.57 -8.54 -5.15
C HIS A 94 5.73 -8.36 -6.40
N ILE A 95 6.39 -8.35 -7.56
CA ILE A 95 5.73 -8.15 -8.85
C ILE A 95 5.80 -9.45 -9.64
N GLU A 96 4.64 -9.94 -10.07
CA GLU A 96 4.55 -11.03 -11.04
C GLU A 96 4.03 -10.45 -12.34
N SER A 97 4.70 -10.71 -13.44
CA SER A 97 4.31 -10.23 -14.75
C SER A 97 4.09 -11.39 -15.69
N PHE A 98 3.01 -11.34 -16.46
CA PHE A 98 2.70 -12.38 -17.46
C PHE A 98 3.60 -12.30 -18.70
N GLU A 99 4.14 -11.11 -19.02
CA GLU A 99 5.06 -10.90 -20.13
C GLU A 99 6.48 -10.71 -19.62
N MET A 100 7.02 -11.74 -19.05
CA MET A 100 8.21 -11.72 -18.21
C MET A 100 9.53 -11.33 -18.88
N LYS A 101 9.68 -11.51 -20.19
CA LYS A 101 11.04 -11.51 -20.75
C LYS A 101 11.57 -10.15 -21.18
N LYS A 102 10.72 -9.21 -21.59
CA LYS A 102 11.20 -7.90 -22.07
C LYS A 102 11.16 -6.80 -21.00
N GLN A 103 10.12 -6.80 -20.19
CA GLN A 103 9.95 -5.78 -19.15
C GLN A 103 10.85 -6.02 -17.94
N ASN A 104 11.10 -7.28 -17.58
CA ASN A 104 11.97 -7.61 -16.46
C ASN A 104 13.43 -7.20 -16.68
N ARG A 105 13.90 -7.21 -17.93
CA ARG A 105 15.27 -6.73 -18.23
C ARG A 105 15.38 -5.23 -18.09
N LEU A 106 14.36 -4.50 -18.53
CA LEU A 106 14.32 -3.04 -18.37
C LEU A 106 14.16 -2.66 -16.91
N MET A 107 13.34 -3.38 -16.17
CA MET A 107 13.16 -3.14 -14.74
C MET A 107 14.39 -3.48 -13.92
N ARG A 108 15.15 -4.50 -14.28
CA ARG A 108 16.44 -4.80 -13.65
C ARG A 108 17.49 -3.74 -13.95
N LEU A 109 17.46 -3.17 -15.16
CA LEU A 109 18.38 -2.11 -15.57
C LEU A 109 18.07 -0.77 -14.92
N PHE A 110 16.78 -0.49 -14.65
CA PHE A 110 16.36 0.71 -13.93
C PHE A 110 16.40 0.56 -12.43
N SER A 111 16.94 -0.52 -12.00
CA SER A 111 17.46 -0.84 -10.69
C SER A 111 16.51 -0.80 -9.50
N GLU A 112 16.75 -1.75 -8.62
CA GLU A 112 16.17 -1.84 -7.29
C GLU A 112 16.17 -0.49 -6.55
N GLY A 113 17.18 0.34 -6.77
CA GLY A 113 17.30 1.65 -6.14
C GLY A 113 16.15 2.59 -6.45
N VAL A 114 15.67 2.63 -7.70
CA VAL A 114 14.52 3.47 -8.08
C VAL A 114 13.24 2.94 -7.45
N TYR A 115 13.07 1.63 -7.46
CA TYR A 115 11.89 0.99 -6.83
C TYR A 115 11.87 1.21 -5.33
N LEU A 116 12.99 1.00 -4.66
CA LEU A 116 13.10 1.23 -3.22
C LEU A 116 12.84 2.69 -2.88
N GLY A 117 13.32 3.62 -3.72
CA GLY A 117 13.03 5.04 -3.57
C GLY A 117 11.56 5.37 -3.66
N ARG A 118 10.86 4.78 -4.63
CA ARG A 118 9.40 4.96 -4.77
C ARG A 118 8.62 4.36 -3.60
N MET A 119 9.04 3.21 -3.10
CA MET A 119 8.43 2.59 -1.94
C MET A 119 8.60 3.49 -0.70
N SER A 120 9.80 4.04 -0.52
CA SER A 120 10.08 4.98 0.56
C SER A 120 9.22 6.24 0.43
N ASP A 121 9.13 6.81 -0.76
CA ASP A 121 8.30 7.99 -1.05
C ASP A 121 6.82 7.71 -0.75
N THR A 122 6.35 6.51 -1.06
CA THR A 122 4.97 6.09 -0.75
C THR A 122 4.71 6.15 0.74
N LEU A 123 5.63 5.63 1.55
CA LEU A 123 5.49 5.64 3.01
C LEU A 123 5.50 7.07 3.56
N PHE A 124 6.43 7.91 3.11
CA PHE A 124 6.50 9.30 3.57
C PHE A 124 5.32 10.14 3.08
N ASP A 125 4.75 9.81 1.92
CA ASP A 125 3.53 10.45 1.44
C ASP A 125 2.33 10.12 2.35
N ILE A 126 2.23 8.88 2.80
CA ILE A 126 1.23 8.45 3.78
C ILE A 126 1.39 9.27 5.07
N GLN A 127 2.63 9.40 5.56
CA GLN A 127 2.92 10.21 6.74
C GLN A 127 2.46 11.66 6.57
N LYS A 128 2.76 12.25 5.43
CA LYS A 128 2.35 13.61 5.09
C LYS A 128 0.85 13.78 5.13
N LYS A 129 0.11 12.86 4.51
CA LYS A 129 -1.35 12.91 4.49
C LYS A 129 -1.96 12.75 5.86
N ILE A 130 -1.39 11.90 6.69
CA ILE A 130 -1.84 11.71 8.08
C ILE A 130 -1.58 12.99 8.88
N HIS A 131 -0.42 13.62 8.71
CA HIS A 131 -0.10 14.89 9.38
C HIS A 131 -1.04 16.01 8.95
N GLU A 132 -1.40 16.08 7.68
CA GLU A 132 -2.38 17.06 7.18
C GLU A 132 -3.75 16.85 7.83
N LYS A 133 -4.15 15.60 7.98
CA LYS A 133 -5.43 15.25 8.63
C LYS A 133 -5.43 15.66 10.10
N ARG A 134 -4.30 15.51 10.80
CA ARG A 134 -4.16 15.99 12.19
C ARG A 134 -4.42 17.49 12.29
N ARG A 135 -3.84 18.28 11.38
CA ARG A 135 -4.01 19.75 11.36
C ARG A 135 -5.46 20.12 11.15
N THR A 136 -6.14 19.43 10.26
CA THR A 136 -7.56 19.68 9.98
C THR A 136 -8.42 19.38 11.20
N ASN A 137 -8.09 18.31 11.95
CA ASN A 137 -8.83 17.93 13.14
C ASN A 137 -8.57 18.84 14.34
N LEU A 138 -7.45 19.57 14.34
CA LEU A 138 -7.09 20.51 15.43
C LEU A 138 -7.66 21.91 15.24
N SER A 139 -8.19 22.18 14.08
CA SER A 139 -8.87 23.45 13.78
C SER A 139 -10.40 23.28 13.98
#